data_a9c156f74fe5ad5f45ee9c4ae877f3fa
#
_entry.id   a9c156f74fe5ad5f45ee9c4ae877f3fa
#
_cell.length_a   1.000
_cell.length_b   1.000
_cell.length_c   1.000
_cell.angle_alpha   90.00
_cell.angle_beta   90.00
_cell.angle_gamma   90.00
#
_symmetry.space_group_name_H-M   'P 1'
#
loop_
_entity.id
_entity.type
_entity.pdbx_description
1 polymer ?
#
loop_
_entity_poly.entity_id
_entity_poly.type
_entity_poly.pdbx_seq_one_letter_code
_entity_poly.pdbx_strand_id
1 'polypeptide(L)' 'MQKLDWLDVLDIAIELNELYPEIDPQWISFPDLHKKICDLENFCGDPAKSNEKILEAIQSNWIEAVSYTHLTLPTTNS' A
#
# COMPACT_ATOMS: atom_id res chain seq x y z
N MET A 1 -7.96 -11.10 -13.46
CA MET A 1 -7.72 -10.10 -12.52
C MET A 1 -7.66 -10.61 -11.14
N GLN A 2 -6.71 -10.12 -10.40
CA GLN A 2 -6.48 -10.61 -9.08
C GLN A 2 -7.25 -9.78 -8.07
N LYS A 3 -7.93 -10.47 -7.16
CA LYS A 3 -8.65 -9.78 -6.10
C LYS A 3 -7.78 -9.68 -4.87
N LEU A 4 -7.84 -8.53 -4.22
CA LEU A 4 -7.02 -8.27 -3.05
C LEU A 4 -7.86 -8.34 -1.78
N ASP A 5 -7.22 -8.78 -0.73
CA ASP A 5 -7.85 -8.93 0.57
C ASP A 5 -6.92 -8.30 1.61
N TRP A 6 -7.40 -8.15 2.83
CA TRP A 6 -6.60 -7.53 3.90
C TRP A 6 -5.28 -8.28 4.15
N LEU A 7 -5.22 -9.55 3.81
CA LEU A 7 -3.99 -10.32 4.00
C LEU A 7 -2.96 -10.08 2.90
N ASP A 8 -3.37 -9.47 1.81
CA ASP A 8 -2.46 -9.18 0.70
C ASP A 8 -1.80 -7.84 0.89
N VAL A 9 -1.14 -7.65 2.03
CA VAL A 9 -0.59 -6.35 2.41
C VAL A 9 0.42 -5.83 1.40
N LEU A 10 1.25 -6.71 0.87
CA LEU A 10 2.26 -6.28 -0.10
C LEU A 10 1.61 -5.85 -1.40
N ASP A 11 0.69 -6.64 -1.91
CA ASP A 11 0.02 -6.31 -3.17
C ASP A 11 -0.78 -5.02 -3.03
N ILE A 12 -1.44 -4.83 -1.89
CA ILE A 12 -2.18 -3.60 -1.64
C ILE A 12 -1.23 -2.41 -1.65
N ALA A 13 -0.08 -2.57 -1.00
CA ALA A 13 0.90 -1.48 -0.94
C ALA A 13 1.40 -1.12 -2.33
N ILE A 14 1.63 -2.11 -3.17
CA ILE A 14 2.11 -1.86 -4.53
C ILE A 14 1.05 -1.11 -5.32
N GLU A 15 -0.22 -1.51 -5.19
CA GLU A 15 -1.31 -0.83 -5.87
C GLU A 15 -1.40 0.63 -5.41
N LEU A 16 -1.31 0.86 -4.10
CA LEU A 16 -1.37 2.21 -3.59
C LEU A 16 -0.22 3.05 -4.10
N ASN A 17 0.95 2.46 -4.18
CA ASN A 17 2.12 3.17 -4.68
C ASN A 17 1.94 3.58 -6.14
N GLU A 18 1.29 2.74 -6.92
CA GLU A 18 1.08 3.05 -8.33
C GLU A 18 -0.03 4.07 -8.54
N LEU A 19 -1.09 3.99 -7.73
CA LEU A 19 -2.22 4.88 -7.89
C LEU A 19 -1.99 6.25 -7.26
N TYR A 20 -1.21 6.29 -6.20
CA TYR A 20 -0.99 7.52 -5.45
C TYR A 20 0.50 7.82 -5.29
N PRO A 21 1.20 8.04 -6.41
CA PRO A 21 2.64 8.26 -6.34
C PRO A 21 3.03 9.56 -5.63
N GLU A 22 2.09 10.48 -5.51
CA GLU A 22 2.36 11.76 -4.88
C GLU A 22 2.18 11.72 -3.37
N ILE A 23 1.55 10.70 -2.86
CA ILE A 23 1.28 10.61 -1.43
C ILE A 23 2.44 9.97 -0.72
N ASP A 24 2.85 10.59 0.39
CA ASP A 24 3.91 10.03 1.21
C ASP A 24 3.26 9.14 2.27
N PRO A 25 3.49 7.83 2.21
CA PRO A 25 2.85 6.92 3.16
C PRO A 25 3.29 7.14 4.59
N GLN A 26 4.43 7.81 4.81
CA GLN A 26 4.87 8.09 6.17
C GLN A 26 3.93 9.04 6.88
N TRP A 27 3.24 9.88 6.13
CA TRP A 27 2.42 10.93 6.71
C TRP A 27 0.93 10.70 6.56
N ILE A 28 0.54 9.57 5.99
CA ILE A 28 -0.86 9.28 5.81
C ILE A 28 -1.45 8.75 7.12
N SER A 29 -2.66 9.19 7.45
CA SER A 29 -3.32 8.70 8.65
C SER A 29 -4.00 7.37 8.34
N PHE A 30 -4.27 6.58 9.39
CA PHE A 30 -4.92 5.30 9.20
C PHE A 30 -6.32 5.43 8.60
N PRO A 31 -7.15 6.39 9.01
CA PRO A 31 -8.45 6.55 8.36
C PRO A 31 -8.34 6.82 6.87
N ASP A 32 -7.38 7.65 6.47
CA ASP A 32 -7.15 7.93 5.06
C ASP A 32 -6.65 6.69 4.34
N LEU A 33 -5.75 5.97 4.97
CA LEU A 33 -5.21 4.75 4.38
C LEU A 33 -6.32 3.72 4.18
N HIS A 34 -7.16 3.56 5.17
CA HIS A 34 -8.28 2.63 5.10
C HIS A 34 -9.19 2.98 3.93
N LYS A 35 -9.49 4.25 3.80
CA LYS A 35 -10.38 4.70 2.74
C LYS A 35 -9.78 4.41 1.37
N LYS A 36 -8.49 4.69 1.20
CA LYS A 36 -7.84 4.46 -0.07
C LYS A 36 -7.81 2.99 -0.43
N ILE A 37 -7.61 2.14 0.57
CA ILE A 37 -7.60 0.71 0.31
C ILE A 37 -8.98 0.24 -0.14
N CYS A 38 -10.01 0.71 0.52
CA CYS A 38 -11.37 0.32 0.16
C CYS A 38 -11.78 0.84 -1.21
N ASP A 39 -11.12 1.90 -1.67
CA ASP A 39 -11.42 2.45 -2.99
C ASP A 39 -10.76 1.69 -4.12
N LEU A 40 -9.86 0.77 -3.82
CA LEU A 40 -9.22 -0.02 -4.87
C LEU A 40 -10.24 -0.89 -5.56
N GLU A 41 -10.21 -0.89 -6.88
CA GLU A 41 -11.20 -1.62 -7.66
C GLU A 41 -11.14 -3.12 -7.42
N ASN A 42 -9.94 -3.64 -7.29
CA ASN A 42 -9.78 -5.08 -7.12
C ASN A 42 -9.72 -5.51 -5.66
N PHE A 43 -9.98 -4.60 -4.74
CA PHE A 43 -10.01 -4.94 -3.33
C PHE A 43 -11.37 -5.50 -2.97
N CYS A 44 -11.40 -6.70 -2.41
CA CYS A 44 -12.65 -7.34 -2.06
C CYS A 44 -12.76 -7.66 -0.57
N GLY A 45 -11.85 -7.13 0.24
CA GLY A 45 -11.91 -7.36 1.67
C GLY A 45 -13.05 -6.57 2.33
N ASP A 46 -13.46 -7.04 3.50
CA ASP A 46 -14.53 -6.40 4.25
C ASP A 46 -13.94 -5.19 5.00
N PRO A 47 -14.44 -3.98 4.76
CA PRO A 47 -13.88 -2.81 5.44
C PRO A 47 -13.92 -2.92 6.95
N ALA A 48 -14.86 -3.67 7.49
CA ALA A 48 -14.98 -3.81 8.94
C ALA A 48 -13.97 -4.77 9.52
N LYS A 49 -13.25 -5.50 8.69
CA LYS A 49 -12.32 -6.51 9.17
C LYS A 49 -10.89 -6.02 9.26
N SER A 50 -10.66 -4.76 8.98
CA SER A 50 -9.32 -4.22 9.11
C SER A 50 -9.02 -3.95 10.59
N ASN A 51 -7.74 -3.89 10.89
CA ASN A 51 -7.30 -3.47 12.22
C ASN A 51 -6.01 -2.71 12.08
N GLU A 52 -5.53 -2.15 13.18
CA GLU A 52 -4.35 -1.30 13.14
C GLU A 52 -3.13 -2.07 12.67
N LYS A 53 -3.01 -3.32 13.04
CA LYS A 53 -1.85 -4.10 12.63
C LYS A 53 -1.80 -4.28 11.14
N ILE A 54 -2.94 -4.54 10.53
CA ILE A 54 -3.01 -4.70 9.09
C ILE A 54 -2.69 -3.38 8.39
N LEU A 55 -3.28 -2.30 8.88
CA LEU A 55 -3.01 -0.99 8.28
C LEU A 55 -1.55 -0.61 8.44
N GLU A 56 -0.98 -0.91 9.59
CA GLU A 56 0.43 -0.62 9.81
C GLU A 56 1.31 -1.44 8.86
N ALA A 57 0.97 -2.71 8.65
CA ALA A 57 1.72 -3.55 7.75
C ALA A 57 1.64 -3.03 6.31
N ILE A 58 0.46 -2.61 5.89
CA ILE A 58 0.30 -2.05 4.55
C ILE A 58 1.09 -0.75 4.42
N GLN A 59 1.00 0.10 5.42
CA GLN A 59 1.75 1.36 5.41
C GLN A 59 3.25 1.10 5.32
N SER A 60 3.73 0.17 6.11
CA SER A 60 5.14 -0.19 6.12
C SER A 60 5.60 -0.69 4.76
N ASN A 61 4.82 -1.58 4.17
CA ASN A 61 5.15 -2.09 2.85
C ASN A 61 5.09 -0.99 1.79
N TRP A 62 4.16 -0.07 1.92
CA TRP A 62 4.07 1.05 0.99
C TRP A 62 5.29 1.94 1.11
N ILE A 63 5.72 2.23 2.34
CA ILE A 63 6.93 3.02 2.55
C ILE A 63 8.12 2.32 1.91
N GLU A 64 8.23 1.03 2.09
CA GLU A 64 9.33 0.29 1.50
C GLU A 64 9.26 0.28 -0.02
N ALA A 65 8.05 0.19 -0.57
CA ALA A 65 7.90 0.18 -2.01
C ALA A 65 8.38 1.49 -2.62
N VAL A 66 8.08 2.59 -1.96
CA VAL A 66 8.54 3.89 -2.43
C VAL A 66 10.05 3.97 -2.38
N SER A 67 10.65 3.56 -1.27
CA SER A 67 12.09 3.59 -1.13
C SER A 67 12.77 2.68 -2.11
N TYR A 68 12.22 1.51 -2.28
CA TYR A 68 12.79 0.53 -3.17
C TYR A 68 12.79 1.02 -4.60
N THR A 69 11.70 1.62 -5.03
CA THR A 69 11.62 2.18 -6.35
C THR A 69 12.67 3.24 -6.55
N HIS A 70 12.90 4.03 -5.54
CA HIS A 70 13.90 5.07 -5.56
C HIS A 70 15.31 4.49 -5.72
N LEU A 71 15.58 3.44 -4.97
CA LEU A 71 16.91 2.83 -4.99
C LEU A 71 17.19 2.05 -6.25
N THR A 72 16.18 1.53 -6.85
CA THR A 72 16.36 0.69 -8.03
C THR A 72 17.10 1.39 -9.12
N LEU A 73 16.78 2.61 -9.32
CA LEU A 73 17.38 3.31 -10.40
C LEU A 73 18.87 3.42 -10.31
N PRO A 74 19.39 3.93 -9.26
CA PRO A 74 20.83 4.14 -9.22
C PRO A 74 21.59 2.87 -9.18
N THR A 75 21.04 1.87 -8.66
CA THR A 75 21.78 0.71 -8.50
C THR A 75 22.09 0.05 -9.70
N THR A 76 21.39 0.11 -10.47
CA THR A 76 21.76 -0.62 -11.49
C THR A 76 23.01 -0.48 -11.87
N ASN A 77 23.46 -0.61 -11.54
CA ASN A 77 24.50 -0.85 -11.75
C ASN A 77 25.13 -1.31 -11.58
N SER A 78 24.97 -1.52 -11.49
CA SER A 78 25.62 -1.97 -11.42
C SER A 78 26.18 -2.06 -11.48
#